data_fa704a372234f9b5a58b1fea2996cb10
#
_entry.id   fa704a372234f9b5a58b1fea2996cb10
#
_cell.length_a   1.000
_cell.length_b   1.000
_cell.length_c   1.000
_cell.angle_alpha   90.00
_cell.angle_beta   90.00
_cell.angle_gamma   90.00
#
_symmetry.space_group_name_H-M   'P 1'
#
loop_
_entity.id
_entity.type
_entity.pdbx_description
1 polymer ?
#
loop_
_entity_poly.entity_id
_entity_poly.type
_entity_poly.pdbx_seq_one_letter_code
_entity_poly.pdbx_strand_id
1 'polypeptide(L)'
;MEKQYFVRFDNKKIPYLFFESKREKYKNNVVIFHGMMEPVDRYTEFGEFLASNGYNVFVMEIRGHGELKEDEVGDFGKNGIKAVFKDIDNFFANILSKVGATPSNTTILGHSMGALIGMQWAIKNKYKYFILSAFPLKNQLSAVGGNLITLLERIIFRKISVFNKIFEKWNSAFEPNTTKFDWLTRDETENKKYEDDELCGYPVTPKFFSGIFSMMGFINRNYKKLDNHAKILAIYGTEDRVIDIPYISKIFNTLRKKKRRINILENKNGRHESLNETNKHEIYDEILKWLNAKDF
;
A
#
# COMPACT_ATOMS: atom_id res chain seq x y z
N MET A 1 -0.72 11.50 -17.90
CA MET A 1 -1.27 12.47 -16.91
C MET A 1 -0.14 13.27 -16.29
N GLU A 2 -0.34 14.56 -15.98
CA GLU A 2 0.69 15.39 -15.37
C GLU A 2 0.72 15.17 -13.85
N LYS A 3 1.91 14.94 -13.28
CA LYS A 3 2.11 14.82 -11.84
C LYS A 3 1.93 16.18 -11.18
N GLN A 4 1.14 16.23 -10.13
CA GLN A 4 1.04 17.39 -9.24
C GLN A 4 2.03 17.22 -8.08
N TYR A 5 2.32 18.31 -7.38
CA TYR A 5 3.31 18.30 -6.31
C TYR A 5 2.75 18.99 -5.05
N PHE A 6 3.10 18.45 -3.90
CA PHE A 6 2.91 19.15 -2.62
C PHE A 6 4.23 19.29 -1.87
N VAL A 7 4.30 20.28 -1.00
CA VAL A 7 5.47 20.51 -0.17
C VAL A 7 5.32 19.72 1.12
N ARG A 8 6.23 18.79 1.38
CA ARG A 8 6.26 18.00 2.61
C ARG A 8 6.83 18.82 3.78
N PHE A 9 6.77 18.26 4.99
CA PHE A 9 7.16 19.00 6.21
C PHE A 9 8.62 19.46 6.26
N ASP A 10 9.52 18.89 5.46
CA ASP A 10 10.93 19.26 5.36
C ASP A 10 11.25 20.13 4.11
N ASN A 11 10.25 20.81 3.58
CA ASN A 11 10.29 21.75 2.46
C ASN A 11 10.67 21.15 1.09
N LYS A 12 10.71 19.83 0.96
CA LYS A 12 10.90 19.16 -0.32
C LYS A 12 9.55 18.88 -0.99
N LYS A 13 9.55 18.77 -2.31
CA LYS A 13 8.34 18.43 -3.08
C LYS A 13 8.19 16.92 -3.21
N ILE A 14 6.96 16.44 -3.07
CA ILE A 14 6.55 15.06 -3.37
C ILE A 14 5.51 15.10 -4.48
N PRO A 15 5.64 14.27 -5.54
CA PRO A 15 4.61 14.15 -6.56
C PRO A 15 3.41 13.34 -6.05
N TYR A 16 2.27 13.60 -6.65
CA TYR A 16 1.07 12.77 -6.54
C TYR A 16 0.29 12.81 -7.83
N LEU A 17 -0.51 11.79 -8.10
CA LEU A 17 -1.49 11.79 -9.16
C LEU A 17 -2.86 12.17 -8.59
N PHE A 18 -3.58 12.99 -9.32
CA PHE A 18 -4.96 13.34 -9.02
C PHE A 18 -5.85 13.09 -10.22
N PHE A 19 -6.83 12.22 -10.05
CA PHE A 19 -7.87 11.93 -11.02
C PHE A 19 -9.17 12.50 -10.50
N GLU A 20 -9.61 13.60 -11.11
CA GLU A 20 -10.86 14.24 -10.74
C GLU A 20 -12.06 13.39 -11.20
N SER A 21 -13.06 13.28 -10.33
CA SER A 21 -14.33 12.62 -10.66
C SER A 21 -14.96 13.20 -11.91
N LYS A 22 -15.33 12.35 -12.87
CA LYS A 22 -16.05 12.74 -14.09
C LYS A 22 -17.57 12.85 -13.88
N ARG A 23 -18.07 12.59 -12.66
CA ARG A 23 -19.49 12.70 -12.30
C ARG A 23 -19.72 13.85 -11.31
N GLU A 24 -20.66 14.72 -11.60
CA GLU A 24 -20.92 15.91 -10.76
C GLU A 24 -21.51 15.59 -9.37
N LYS A 25 -22.21 14.47 -9.23
CA LYS A 25 -23.14 14.27 -8.11
C LYS A 25 -22.58 13.61 -6.84
N TYR A 26 -21.41 12.96 -6.86
CA TYR A 26 -20.84 12.32 -5.68
C TYR A 26 -19.32 12.36 -5.73
N LYS A 27 -18.74 13.26 -4.95
CA LYS A 27 -17.28 13.36 -4.80
C LYS A 27 -16.82 12.64 -3.54
N ASN A 28 -16.89 11.32 -3.54
CA ASN A 28 -16.17 10.53 -2.56
C ASN A 28 -14.71 10.38 -2.98
N ASN A 29 -13.83 10.30 -2.01
CA ASN A 29 -12.41 10.29 -2.26
C ASN A 29 -11.82 8.89 -2.04
N VAL A 30 -10.88 8.50 -2.89
CA VAL A 30 -10.02 7.33 -2.70
C VAL A 30 -8.58 7.83 -2.63
N VAL A 31 -7.89 7.52 -1.56
CA VAL A 31 -6.46 7.83 -1.38
C VAL A 31 -5.68 6.52 -1.46
N ILE A 32 -4.76 6.42 -2.39
CA ILE A 32 -3.97 5.22 -2.65
C ILE A 32 -2.56 5.42 -2.11
N PHE A 33 -2.11 4.46 -1.29
CA PHE A 33 -0.73 4.27 -0.88
C PHE A 33 -0.17 3.05 -1.60
N HIS A 34 0.82 3.27 -2.45
CA HIS A 34 1.43 2.25 -3.30
C HIS A 34 2.30 1.26 -2.50
N GLY A 35 2.73 0.20 -3.15
CA GLY A 35 3.60 -0.82 -2.58
C GLY A 35 5.06 -0.38 -2.46
N MET A 36 5.88 -1.31 -2.05
CA MET A 36 7.33 -1.13 -1.96
C MET A 36 7.96 -1.27 -3.34
N MET A 37 8.95 -0.43 -3.65
CA MET A 37 9.75 -0.48 -4.88
C MET A 37 8.91 -0.27 -6.16
N GLU A 38 7.93 0.63 -6.11
CA GLU A 38 7.11 1.00 -7.26
C GLU A 38 6.74 2.49 -7.22
N PRO A 39 6.59 3.17 -8.38
CA PRO A 39 6.12 4.55 -8.45
C PRO A 39 4.58 4.64 -8.52
N VAL A 40 4.05 5.86 -8.28
CA VAL A 40 2.61 6.16 -8.38
C VAL A 40 2.01 5.90 -9.76
N ASP A 41 2.82 5.96 -10.82
CA ASP A 41 2.39 5.84 -12.22
C ASP A 41 1.71 4.49 -12.51
N ARG A 42 2.05 3.45 -11.75
CA ARG A 42 1.44 2.11 -11.88
C ARG A 42 -0.05 2.07 -11.51
N TYR A 43 -0.56 3.12 -10.89
CA TYR A 43 -1.98 3.25 -10.51
C TYR A 43 -2.80 4.08 -11.49
N THR A 44 -2.23 4.49 -12.63
CA THR A 44 -2.90 5.40 -13.59
C THR A 44 -4.19 4.78 -14.13
N GLU A 45 -4.14 3.55 -14.64
CA GLU A 45 -5.31 2.86 -15.20
C GLU A 45 -6.43 2.69 -14.18
N PHE A 46 -6.09 2.25 -12.97
CA PHE A 46 -7.06 2.08 -11.89
C PHE A 46 -7.62 3.42 -11.40
N GLY A 47 -6.78 4.47 -11.33
CA GLY A 47 -7.22 5.82 -10.98
C GLY A 47 -8.21 6.40 -11.98
N GLU A 48 -7.95 6.25 -13.28
CA GLU A 48 -8.85 6.66 -14.35
C GLU A 48 -10.17 5.89 -14.35
N PHE A 49 -10.13 4.59 -14.07
CA PHE A 49 -11.31 3.75 -13.91
C PHE A 49 -12.21 4.27 -12.78
N LEU A 50 -11.66 4.53 -11.61
CA LEU A 50 -12.43 5.03 -10.47
C LEU A 50 -12.96 6.46 -10.70
N ALA A 51 -12.16 7.34 -11.33
CA ALA A 51 -12.57 8.69 -11.66
C ALA A 51 -13.75 8.71 -12.64
N SER A 52 -13.72 7.83 -13.64
CA SER A 52 -14.83 7.63 -14.59
C SER A 52 -16.11 7.13 -13.90
N ASN A 53 -15.95 6.52 -12.73
CA ASN A 53 -17.05 6.01 -11.92
C ASN A 53 -17.47 6.92 -10.74
N GLY A 54 -16.96 8.18 -10.70
CA GLY A 54 -17.48 9.21 -9.79
C GLY A 54 -16.66 9.40 -8.52
N TYR A 55 -15.42 8.93 -8.48
CA TYR A 55 -14.52 9.11 -7.33
C TYR A 55 -13.40 10.10 -7.65
N ASN A 56 -13.07 10.97 -6.70
CA ASN A 56 -11.78 11.65 -6.72
C ASN A 56 -10.71 10.68 -6.26
N VAL A 57 -9.65 10.49 -7.03
CA VAL A 57 -8.59 9.53 -6.69
C VAL A 57 -7.26 10.26 -6.55
N PHE A 58 -6.60 10.02 -5.44
CA PHE A 58 -5.28 10.56 -5.13
C PHE A 58 -4.30 9.41 -4.94
N VAL A 59 -3.19 9.41 -5.66
CA VAL A 59 -2.10 8.47 -5.48
C VAL A 59 -0.88 9.24 -5.01
N MET A 60 -0.52 9.10 -3.74
CA MET A 60 0.60 9.83 -3.15
C MET A 60 1.88 9.04 -3.30
N GLU A 61 2.93 9.66 -3.87
CA GLU A 61 4.27 9.07 -3.84
C GLU A 61 4.80 8.97 -2.41
N ILE A 62 5.29 7.82 -2.03
CA ILE A 62 5.86 7.59 -0.71
C ILE A 62 7.35 7.93 -0.74
N ARG A 63 7.82 8.65 0.27
CA ARG A 63 9.25 9.00 0.46
C ARG A 63 10.16 7.78 0.22
N GLY A 64 11.25 8.00 -0.54
CA GLY A 64 12.17 6.93 -0.93
C GLY A 64 11.73 6.09 -2.13
N HIS A 65 10.73 6.59 -2.90
CA HIS A 65 10.24 5.97 -4.12
C HIS A 65 10.13 6.99 -5.25
N GLY A 66 9.91 6.47 -6.46
CA GLY A 66 9.68 7.29 -7.65
C GLY A 66 10.83 8.20 -8.02
N GLU A 67 10.54 9.29 -8.70
CA GLU A 67 11.51 10.25 -9.25
C GLU A 67 12.03 11.27 -8.22
N LEU A 68 12.03 10.95 -6.95
CA LEU A 68 12.48 11.89 -5.90
C LEU A 68 14.01 11.98 -5.89
N LYS A 69 14.60 12.72 -6.84
CA LYS A 69 16.05 12.88 -7.04
C LYS A 69 16.83 13.33 -5.79
N GLU A 70 16.16 13.96 -4.84
CA GLU A 70 16.78 14.47 -3.61
C GLU A 70 16.76 13.45 -2.46
N ASP A 71 16.06 12.35 -2.60
CA ASP A 71 15.97 11.27 -1.62
C ASP A 71 16.72 10.04 -2.13
N GLU A 72 17.31 9.29 -1.22
CA GLU A 72 17.89 8.00 -1.55
C GLU A 72 16.76 7.00 -1.80
N VAL A 73 16.69 6.47 -3.02
CA VAL A 73 15.71 5.45 -3.40
C VAL A 73 15.90 4.21 -2.53
N GLY A 74 14.81 3.65 -2.02
CA GLY A 74 14.84 2.51 -1.10
C GLY A 74 15.20 2.86 0.35
N ASP A 75 15.14 4.17 0.72
CA ASP A 75 15.30 4.63 2.11
C ASP A 75 14.26 5.70 2.47
N PHE A 76 13.69 5.63 3.68
CA PHE A 76 12.75 6.64 4.17
C PHE A 76 13.43 7.93 4.68
N GLY A 77 14.73 8.11 4.47
CA GLY A 77 15.49 9.28 4.92
C GLY A 77 15.79 9.30 6.44
N LYS A 78 16.36 10.39 6.92
CA LYS A 78 16.89 10.52 8.30
C LYS A 78 15.91 10.12 9.41
N ASN A 79 14.63 10.47 9.24
CA ASN A 79 13.59 10.22 10.24
C ASN A 79 12.81 8.90 10.02
N GLY A 80 13.18 8.11 9.00
CA GLY A 80 12.56 6.82 8.70
C GLY A 80 11.06 6.91 8.52
N ILE A 81 10.34 5.86 8.90
CA ILE A 81 8.88 5.76 8.74
C ILE A 81 8.08 6.88 9.45
N LYS A 82 8.65 7.53 10.46
CA LYS A 82 8.01 8.69 11.11
C LYS A 82 7.88 9.87 10.16
N ALA A 83 8.84 10.04 9.23
CA ALA A 83 8.77 11.07 8.22
C ALA A 83 7.66 10.81 7.21
N VAL A 84 7.48 9.55 6.78
CA VAL A 84 6.38 9.16 5.90
C VAL A 84 5.02 9.54 6.51
N PHE A 85 4.79 9.27 7.79
CA PHE A 85 3.53 9.65 8.43
C PHE A 85 3.34 11.18 8.53
N LYS A 86 4.40 11.95 8.74
CA LYS A 86 4.31 13.42 8.69
C LYS A 86 4.01 13.94 7.28
N ASP A 87 4.56 13.32 6.25
CA ASP A 87 4.25 13.66 4.86
C ASP A 87 2.77 13.38 4.55
N ILE A 88 2.24 12.26 5.03
CA ILE A 88 0.83 11.91 4.86
C ILE A 88 -0.07 12.92 5.60
N ASP A 89 0.24 13.23 6.87
CA ASP A 89 -0.50 14.23 7.64
C ASP A 89 -0.52 15.57 6.90
N ASN A 90 0.62 15.99 6.32
CA ASN A 90 0.74 17.22 5.54
C ASN A 90 -0.05 17.14 4.22
N PHE A 91 -0.04 16.00 3.54
CA PHE A 91 -0.80 15.77 2.32
C PHE A 91 -2.31 15.88 2.57
N PHE A 92 -2.81 15.25 3.64
CA PHE A 92 -4.22 15.36 4.02
C PHE A 92 -4.61 16.80 4.40
N ALA A 93 -3.76 17.49 5.17
CA ALA A 93 -4.03 18.85 5.61
C ALA A 93 -4.04 19.87 4.46
N ASN A 94 -3.16 19.73 3.47
CA ASN A 94 -2.94 20.76 2.45
C ASN A 94 -3.53 20.43 1.07
N ILE A 95 -3.78 19.16 0.76
CA ILE A 95 -4.33 18.73 -0.54
C ILE A 95 -5.75 18.20 -0.37
N LEU A 96 -5.95 17.18 0.45
CA LEU A 96 -7.25 16.52 0.58
C LEU A 96 -8.29 17.39 1.26
N SER A 97 -7.90 18.28 2.16
CA SER A 97 -8.81 19.26 2.77
C SER A 97 -9.48 20.18 1.74
N LYS A 98 -8.77 20.51 0.64
CA LYS A 98 -9.29 21.38 -0.44
C LYS A 98 -10.48 20.77 -1.19
N VAL A 99 -10.56 19.44 -1.22
CA VAL A 99 -11.70 18.72 -1.83
C VAL A 99 -12.72 18.26 -0.80
N GLY A 100 -12.65 18.76 0.43
CA GLY A 100 -13.56 18.41 1.51
C GLY A 100 -13.45 16.95 1.98
N ALA A 101 -12.27 16.36 1.89
CA ALA A 101 -12.04 14.99 2.33
C ALA A 101 -12.16 14.87 3.86
N THR A 102 -12.94 13.90 4.31
CA THR A 102 -13.20 13.58 5.72
C THR A 102 -13.11 12.08 5.96
N PRO A 103 -13.00 11.61 7.21
CA PRO A 103 -13.05 10.18 7.51
C PRO A 103 -14.33 9.45 7.04
N SER A 104 -15.42 10.18 6.77
CA SER A 104 -16.69 9.61 6.34
C SER A 104 -16.84 9.50 4.82
N ASN A 105 -16.18 10.36 4.03
CA ASN A 105 -16.28 10.36 2.57
C ASN A 105 -14.97 9.91 1.87
N THR A 106 -13.99 9.43 2.62
CA THR A 106 -12.69 9.03 2.07
C THR A 106 -12.38 7.58 2.39
N THR A 107 -11.99 6.83 1.36
CA THR A 107 -11.47 5.47 1.46
C THR A 107 -9.96 5.49 1.35
N ILE A 108 -9.29 4.79 2.24
CA ILE A 108 -7.86 4.53 2.16
C ILE A 108 -7.67 3.18 1.45
N LEU A 109 -7.01 3.20 0.30
CA LEU A 109 -6.55 1.99 -0.36
C LEU A 109 -5.04 1.89 -0.16
N GLY A 110 -4.58 0.77 0.34
CA GLY A 110 -3.16 0.47 0.42
C GLY A 110 -2.84 -0.86 -0.23
N HIS A 111 -1.78 -0.89 -1.03
CA HIS A 111 -1.24 -2.11 -1.58
C HIS A 111 0.05 -2.50 -0.86
N SER A 112 0.17 -3.74 -0.43
CA SER A 112 1.38 -4.28 0.18
C SER A 112 1.93 -3.38 1.31
N MET A 113 3.09 -2.78 1.18
CA MET A 113 3.62 -1.77 2.13
C MET A 113 2.58 -0.65 2.38
N GLY A 114 1.94 -0.16 1.33
CA GLY A 114 0.90 0.87 1.44
C GLY A 114 -0.28 0.45 2.32
N ALA A 115 -0.61 -0.85 2.38
CA ALA A 115 -1.64 -1.37 3.27
C ALA A 115 -1.21 -1.29 4.74
N LEU A 116 0.08 -1.50 5.07
CA LEU A 116 0.61 -1.26 6.41
C LEU A 116 0.56 0.23 6.77
N ILE A 117 0.98 1.09 5.85
CA ILE A 117 0.93 2.56 6.02
C ILE A 117 -0.51 3.00 6.27
N GLY A 118 -1.43 2.66 5.38
CA GLY A 118 -2.84 3.04 5.46
C GLY A 118 -3.49 2.56 6.75
N MET A 119 -3.29 1.29 7.12
CA MET A 119 -3.85 0.72 8.35
C MET A 119 -3.30 1.41 9.61
N GLN A 120 -1.98 1.66 9.70
CA GLN A 120 -1.40 2.36 10.85
C GLN A 120 -1.88 3.80 10.94
N TRP A 121 -1.92 4.53 9.82
CA TRP A 121 -2.35 5.92 9.78
C TRP A 121 -3.83 6.05 10.18
N ALA A 122 -4.64 5.17 9.67
CA ALA A 122 -6.07 5.14 9.91
C ALA A 122 -6.44 4.81 11.36
N ILE A 123 -5.70 3.91 12.03
CA ILE A 123 -5.87 3.64 13.46
C ILE A 123 -5.71 4.93 14.28
N LYS A 124 -4.79 5.80 13.89
CA LYS A 124 -4.53 7.07 14.57
C LYS A 124 -5.58 8.14 14.25
N ASN A 125 -6.04 8.19 13.00
CA ASN A 125 -6.88 9.26 12.46
C ASN A 125 -8.36 8.88 12.31
N LYS A 126 -8.77 7.70 12.83
CA LYS A 126 -10.16 7.23 12.92
C LYS A 126 -10.90 7.16 11.56
N TYR A 127 -10.18 6.90 10.48
CA TYR A 127 -10.79 6.61 9.19
C TYR A 127 -11.59 5.30 9.26
N LYS A 128 -12.64 5.21 8.44
CA LYS A 128 -13.62 4.11 8.54
C LYS A 128 -13.55 3.15 7.36
N TYR A 129 -13.11 3.59 6.19
CA TYR A 129 -13.18 2.82 4.95
C TYR A 129 -11.79 2.45 4.46
N PHE A 130 -11.54 1.15 4.32
CA PHE A 130 -10.23 0.62 3.92
C PHE A 130 -10.35 -0.41 2.83
N ILE A 131 -9.44 -0.36 1.86
CA ILE A 131 -9.14 -1.44 0.94
C ILE A 131 -7.70 -1.84 1.20
N LEU A 132 -7.50 -3.08 1.64
CA LEU A 132 -6.20 -3.65 1.96
C LEU A 132 -5.86 -4.69 0.90
N SER A 133 -5.12 -4.27 -0.13
CA SER A 133 -4.63 -5.15 -1.19
C SER A 133 -3.31 -5.78 -0.77
N ALA A 134 -3.25 -7.11 -0.80
CA ALA A 134 -2.07 -7.91 -0.45
C ALA A 134 -1.43 -7.50 0.89
N PHE A 135 -2.22 -7.42 1.96
CA PHE A 135 -1.82 -6.92 3.28
C PHE A 135 -0.75 -7.81 3.94
N PRO A 136 0.54 -7.39 4.01
CA PRO A 136 1.64 -8.27 4.37
C PRO A 136 1.90 -8.34 5.88
N LEU A 137 0.85 -8.28 6.71
CA LEU A 137 1.00 -8.30 8.15
C LEU A 137 1.49 -9.68 8.63
N LYS A 138 2.63 -9.71 9.30
CA LYS A 138 3.15 -10.86 10.03
C LYS A 138 2.94 -10.69 11.53
N ASN A 139 3.07 -11.78 12.29
CA ASN A 139 2.89 -11.77 13.72
C ASN A 139 3.92 -10.88 14.47
N GLN A 140 3.64 -10.60 15.75
CA GLN A 140 4.48 -9.73 16.58
C GLN A 140 5.92 -10.22 16.73
N LEU A 141 6.14 -11.54 16.80
CA LEU A 141 7.48 -12.10 16.93
C LEU A 141 8.31 -11.85 15.67
N SER A 142 7.72 -12.04 14.48
CA SER A 142 8.37 -11.71 13.20
C SER A 142 8.71 -10.22 13.11
N ALA A 143 7.83 -9.35 13.57
CA ALA A 143 8.09 -7.90 13.57
C ALA A 143 9.25 -7.52 14.50
N VAL A 144 9.34 -8.12 15.68
CA VAL A 144 10.43 -7.88 16.65
C VAL A 144 11.74 -8.45 16.11
N GLY A 145 11.75 -9.70 15.64
CA GLY A 145 12.93 -10.34 15.06
C GLY A 145 13.47 -9.58 13.85
N GLY A 146 12.60 -9.17 12.95
CA GLY A 146 12.98 -8.35 11.79
C GLY A 146 13.61 -7.02 12.20
N ASN A 147 13.04 -6.32 13.17
CA ASN A 147 13.64 -5.08 13.68
C ASN A 147 15.02 -5.32 14.32
N LEU A 148 15.21 -6.41 15.04
CA LEU A 148 16.50 -6.73 15.65
C LEU A 148 17.57 -6.98 14.56
N ILE A 149 17.23 -7.75 13.52
CA ILE A 149 18.13 -7.99 12.40
C ILE A 149 18.51 -6.68 11.70
N THR A 150 17.53 -5.83 11.36
CA THR A 150 17.81 -4.54 10.72
C THR A 150 18.61 -3.59 11.60
N LEU A 151 18.47 -3.67 12.92
CA LEU A 151 19.30 -2.92 13.86
C LEU A 151 20.76 -3.39 13.79
N LEU A 152 21.01 -4.70 13.80
CA LEU A 152 22.37 -5.27 13.65
C LEU A 152 22.98 -4.87 12.29
N GLU A 153 22.21 -4.97 11.18
CA GLU A 153 22.68 -4.53 9.87
C GLU A 153 23.12 -3.06 9.86
N ARG A 154 22.40 -2.19 10.56
CA ARG A 154 22.74 -0.76 10.67
C ARG A 154 24.00 -0.54 11.51
N ILE A 155 24.20 -1.33 12.57
CA ILE A 155 25.42 -1.27 13.40
C ILE A 155 26.66 -1.63 12.59
N ILE A 156 26.57 -2.62 11.69
CA ILE A 156 27.65 -3.02 10.80
C ILE A 156 27.68 -2.23 9.48
N PHE A 157 26.95 -1.11 9.40
CA PHE A 157 26.91 -0.18 8.28
C PHE A 157 26.53 -0.82 6.93
N ARG A 158 25.65 -1.84 6.91
CA ARG A 158 25.14 -2.39 5.65
C ARG A 158 24.31 -1.35 4.90
N LYS A 159 24.61 -1.22 3.60
CA LYS A 159 23.82 -0.35 2.70
C LYS A 159 22.52 -1.03 2.24
N ILE A 160 22.59 -2.30 1.91
CA ILE A 160 21.48 -3.12 1.40
C ILE A 160 21.12 -4.18 2.45
N SER A 161 19.83 -4.30 2.79
CA SER A 161 19.36 -5.28 3.76
C SER A 161 19.42 -6.71 3.22
N VAL A 162 19.72 -7.68 4.11
CA VAL A 162 19.62 -9.12 3.80
C VAL A 162 18.21 -9.55 3.43
N PHE A 163 17.20 -8.80 3.86
CA PHE A 163 15.81 -9.10 3.53
C PHE A 163 15.49 -8.96 2.05
N ASN A 164 16.33 -8.29 1.25
CA ASN A 164 16.14 -8.25 -0.21
C ASN A 164 16.20 -9.65 -0.86
N LYS A 165 16.89 -10.62 -0.25
CA LYS A 165 16.94 -12.01 -0.74
C LYS A 165 15.57 -12.72 -0.69
N ILE A 166 14.60 -12.17 0.04
CA ILE A 166 13.27 -12.78 0.13
C ILE A 166 12.52 -12.69 -1.21
N PHE A 167 12.81 -11.68 -2.03
CA PHE A 167 12.18 -11.51 -3.35
C PHE A 167 12.57 -12.66 -4.30
N GLU A 168 13.83 -13.07 -4.29
CA GLU A 168 14.30 -14.23 -5.05
C GLU A 168 13.57 -15.51 -4.60
N LYS A 169 13.41 -15.70 -3.29
CA LYS A 169 12.67 -16.82 -2.73
C LYS A 169 11.19 -16.82 -3.14
N TRP A 170 10.55 -15.65 -3.20
CA TRP A 170 9.16 -15.59 -3.66
C TRP A 170 9.06 -15.89 -5.14
N ASN A 171 10.02 -15.41 -5.94
CA ASN A 171 10.05 -15.64 -7.37
C ASN A 171 10.27 -17.11 -7.72
N SER A 172 11.17 -17.81 -7.01
CA SER A 172 11.45 -19.23 -7.25
C SER A 172 10.25 -20.17 -7.07
N ALA A 173 9.18 -19.70 -6.41
CA ALA A 173 7.94 -20.47 -6.31
C ALA A 173 7.15 -20.56 -7.62
N PHE A 174 7.56 -19.80 -8.65
CA PHE A 174 6.88 -19.71 -9.94
C PHE A 174 7.78 -20.14 -11.11
N GLU A 175 8.82 -20.92 -10.84
CA GLU A 175 9.68 -21.47 -11.89
C GLU A 175 8.91 -22.39 -12.86
N PRO A 176 9.27 -22.33 -14.20
CA PRO A 176 10.29 -21.48 -14.81
C PRO A 176 9.86 -20.01 -14.88
N ASN A 177 10.77 -19.12 -14.47
CA ASN A 177 10.50 -17.68 -14.44
C ASN A 177 10.78 -17.02 -15.80
N THR A 178 9.97 -16.03 -16.16
CA THR A 178 10.21 -15.15 -17.32
C THR A 178 10.93 -13.86 -16.92
N THR A 179 10.72 -13.42 -15.67
CA THR A 179 11.36 -12.23 -15.08
C THR A 179 11.81 -12.50 -13.64
N LYS A 180 12.49 -11.53 -13.02
CA LYS A 180 12.81 -11.57 -11.58
C LYS A 180 11.61 -11.23 -10.68
N PHE A 181 10.45 -10.94 -11.28
CA PHE A 181 9.27 -10.39 -10.60
C PHE A 181 7.98 -11.16 -10.88
N ASP A 182 8.07 -12.40 -11.35
CA ASP A 182 6.90 -13.23 -11.64
C ASP A 182 6.02 -13.49 -10.40
N TRP A 183 6.56 -13.29 -9.20
CA TRP A 183 5.79 -13.35 -7.96
C TRP A 183 4.74 -12.23 -7.81
N LEU A 184 4.82 -11.15 -8.63
CA LEU A 184 3.91 -10.02 -8.58
C LEU A 184 2.57 -10.35 -9.24
N THR A 185 2.58 -10.86 -10.46
CA THR A 185 1.37 -11.12 -11.24
C THR A 185 1.60 -12.25 -12.24
N ARG A 186 0.51 -12.85 -12.74
CA ARG A 186 0.54 -13.79 -13.87
C ARG A 186 0.65 -13.07 -15.23
N ASP A 187 0.41 -11.78 -15.26
CA ASP A 187 0.56 -10.97 -16.48
C ASP A 187 2.04 -10.71 -16.78
N GLU A 188 2.59 -11.48 -17.73
CA GLU A 188 3.99 -11.37 -18.13
C GLU A 188 4.34 -9.98 -18.66
N THR A 189 3.38 -9.29 -19.29
CA THR A 189 3.57 -7.92 -19.78
C THR A 189 3.77 -6.95 -18.63
N GLU A 190 2.97 -7.07 -17.57
CA GLU A 190 3.12 -6.24 -16.37
C GLU A 190 4.41 -6.55 -15.60
N ASN A 191 4.80 -7.83 -15.51
CA ASN A 191 6.08 -8.22 -14.92
C ASN A 191 7.26 -7.64 -15.71
N LYS A 192 7.19 -7.66 -17.05
CA LYS A 192 8.24 -7.09 -17.90
C LYS A 192 8.32 -5.58 -17.78
N LYS A 193 7.17 -4.88 -17.76
CA LYS A 193 7.13 -3.43 -17.50
C LYS A 193 7.78 -3.08 -16.16
N TYR A 194 7.50 -3.88 -15.11
CA TYR A 194 8.09 -3.69 -13.80
C TYR A 194 9.61 -3.91 -13.80
N GLU A 195 10.10 -4.93 -14.53
CA GLU A 195 11.52 -5.25 -14.63
C GLU A 195 12.31 -4.19 -15.43
N ASP A 196 11.69 -3.62 -16.45
CA ASP A 196 12.31 -2.63 -17.34
C ASP A 196 12.26 -1.19 -16.78
N ASP A 197 11.47 -0.94 -15.72
CA ASP A 197 11.35 0.38 -15.10
C ASP A 197 12.40 0.55 -14.00
N GLU A 198 13.32 1.49 -14.18
CA GLU A 198 14.37 1.82 -13.18
C GLU A 198 13.79 2.30 -11.83
N LEU A 199 12.53 2.76 -11.82
CA LEU A 199 11.82 3.15 -10.60
C LEU A 199 11.17 1.97 -9.88
N CYS A 200 11.34 0.74 -10.39
CA CYS A 200 10.81 -0.49 -9.84
C CYS A 200 11.92 -1.45 -9.40
N GLY A 201 11.63 -2.34 -8.46
CA GLY A 201 12.47 -3.50 -8.14
C GLY A 201 13.87 -3.22 -7.57
N TYR A 202 14.16 -1.99 -7.18
CA TYR A 202 15.46 -1.60 -6.63
C TYR A 202 15.69 -2.17 -5.21
N PRO A 203 16.96 -2.37 -4.79
CA PRO A 203 17.26 -2.86 -3.45
C PRO A 203 16.96 -1.80 -2.38
N VAL A 204 16.48 -2.24 -1.24
CA VAL A 204 16.11 -1.37 -0.12
C VAL A 204 17.03 -1.52 1.08
N THR A 205 17.15 -0.45 1.88
CA THR A 205 18.06 -0.35 3.01
C THR A 205 17.55 -1.09 4.25
N PRO A 206 18.43 -1.41 5.22
CA PRO A 206 18.01 -1.91 6.54
C PRO A 206 17.05 -0.97 7.26
N LYS A 207 17.19 0.34 7.08
CA LYS A 207 16.31 1.35 7.67
C LYS A 207 14.90 1.30 7.09
N PHE A 208 14.80 1.03 5.79
CA PHE A 208 13.53 0.82 5.11
C PHE A 208 12.78 -0.37 5.72
N PHE A 209 13.40 -1.54 5.78
CA PHE A 209 12.78 -2.73 6.39
C PHE A 209 12.47 -2.54 7.88
N SER A 210 13.31 -1.80 8.62
CA SER A 210 13.00 -1.43 10.01
C SER A 210 11.68 -0.64 10.08
N GLY A 211 11.40 0.24 9.12
CA GLY A 211 10.11 0.91 8.99
C GLY A 211 8.96 -0.07 8.80
N ILE A 212 9.11 -1.06 7.89
CA ILE A 212 8.12 -2.11 7.64
C ILE A 212 7.83 -2.91 8.92
N PHE A 213 8.84 -3.43 9.58
CA PHE A 213 8.67 -4.21 10.82
C PHE A 213 8.11 -3.37 11.97
N SER A 214 8.46 -2.08 12.03
CA SER A 214 7.90 -1.15 13.03
C SER A 214 6.40 -0.93 12.82
N MET A 215 5.94 -0.81 11.56
CA MET A 215 4.53 -0.74 11.22
C MET A 215 3.79 -2.02 11.59
N MET A 216 4.34 -3.20 11.24
CA MET A 216 3.76 -4.49 11.63
C MET A 216 3.61 -4.60 13.15
N GLY A 217 4.66 -4.24 13.90
CA GLY A 217 4.64 -4.24 15.36
C GLY A 217 3.62 -3.27 15.95
N PHE A 218 3.48 -2.07 15.36
CA PHE A 218 2.45 -1.11 15.78
C PHE A 218 1.04 -1.65 15.53
N ILE A 219 0.77 -2.17 14.34
CA ILE A 219 -0.54 -2.70 13.95
C ILE A 219 -0.92 -3.87 14.86
N ASN A 220 -0.01 -4.81 15.10
CA ASN A 220 -0.25 -5.95 15.98
C ASN A 220 -0.69 -5.55 17.39
N ARG A 221 -0.12 -4.48 17.93
CA ARG A 221 -0.50 -3.96 19.27
C ARG A 221 -1.79 -3.13 19.26
N ASN A 222 -2.16 -2.56 18.10
CA ASN A 222 -3.17 -1.50 18.05
C ASN A 222 -4.37 -1.77 17.13
N TYR A 223 -4.40 -2.83 16.30
CA TYR A 223 -5.48 -3.07 15.34
C TYR A 223 -6.88 -3.06 15.97
N LYS A 224 -6.98 -3.45 17.26
CA LYS A 224 -8.25 -3.42 18.01
C LYS A 224 -8.77 -2.01 18.29
N LYS A 225 -7.91 -0.98 18.14
CA LYS A 225 -8.27 0.44 18.28
C LYS A 225 -8.84 1.07 17.00
N LEU A 226 -8.88 0.31 15.90
CA LEU A 226 -9.54 0.73 14.68
C LEU A 226 -10.98 1.15 14.98
N ASP A 227 -11.49 2.16 14.27
CA ASP A 227 -12.85 2.68 14.47
C ASP A 227 -13.88 1.54 14.55
N ASN A 228 -14.87 1.68 15.43
CA ASN A 228 -15.86 0.63 15.65
C ASN A 228 -16.79 0.42 14.45
N HIS A 229 -16.89 1.41 13.55
CA HIS A 229 -17.66 1.34 12.32
C HIS A 229 -16.79 1.09 11.10
N ALA A 230 -15.54 0.67 11.30
CA ALA A 230 -14.64 0.39 10.19
C ALA A 230 -15.20 -0.70 9.26
N LYS A 231 -15.15 -0.40 7.96
CA LYS A 231 -15.48 -1.31 6.88
C LYS A 231 -14.20 -1.57 6.08
N ILE A 232 -13.83 -2.81 5.92
CA ILE A 232 -12.60 -3.25 5.27
C ILE A 232 -12.96 -4.18 4.11
N LEU A 233 -12.40 -3.90 2.94
CA LEU A 233 -12.27 -4.87 1.86
C LEU A 233 -10.81 -5.35 1.85
N ALA A 234 -10.60 -6.62 2.13
CA ALA A 234 -9.29 -7.26 1.99
C ALA A 234 -9.23 -7.98 0.65
N ILE A 235 -8.20 -7.72 -0.14
CA ILE A 235 -8.00 -8.31 -1.46
C ILE A 235 -6.66 -9.03 -1.46
N TYR A 236 -6.63 -10.26 -1.95
CA TYR A 236 -5.37 -11.00 -2.13
C TYR A 236 -5.50 -12.10 -3.17
N GLY A 237 -4.39 -12.40 -3.82
CA GLY A 237 -4.27 -13.56 -4.69
C GLY A 237 -4.13 -14.86 -3.87
N THR A 238 -4.74 -15.95 -4.31
CA THR A 238 -4.62 -17.24 -3.62
C THR A 238 -3.22 -17.85 -3.75
N GLU A 239 -2.42 -17.39 -4.74
CA GLU A 239 -1.03 -17.79 -4.96
C GLU A 239 -0.01 -16.77 -4.42
N ASP A 240 -0.46 -15.74 -3.70
CA ASP A 240 0.43 -14.73 -3.13
C ASP A 240 1.38 -15.35 -2.09
N ARG A 241 2.71 -15.25 -2.33
CA ARG A 241 3.77 -15.79 -1.46
C ARG A 241 4.22 -14.83 -0.37
N VAL A 242 3.73 -13.59 -0.39
CA VAL A 242 4.13 -12.54 0.55
C VAL A 242 3.28 -12.55 1.81
N ILE A 243 1.96 -12.72 1.64
CA ILE A 243 0.99 -12.61 2.73
C ILE A 243 0.95 -13.88 3.61
N ASP A 244 0.48 -13.70 4.82
CA ASP A 244 0.22 -14.77 5.79
C ASP A 244 -1.29 -14.89 5.99
N ILE A 245 -1.97 -15.58 5.07
CA ILE A 245 -3.43 -15.70 5.05
C ILE A 245 -3.96 -16.22 6.40
N PRO A 246 -3.41 -17.27 7.02
CA PRO A 246 -3.87 -17.72 8.33
C PRO A 246 -3.78 -16.63 9.41
N TYR A 247 -2.68 -15.86 9.41
CA TYR A 247 -2.50 -14.82 10.41
C TYR A 247 -3.44 -13.62 10.22
N ILE A 248 -3.56 -13.10 8.99
CA ILE A 248 -4.47 -11.99 8.70
C ILE A 248 -5.94 -12.39 8.90
N SER A 249 -6.32 -13.63 8.60
CA SER A 249 -7.66 -14.17 8.89
C SER A 249 -7.97 -14.16 10.38
N LYS A 250 -7.01 -14.51 11.24
CA LYS A 250 -7.13 -14.39 12.69
C LYS A 250 -7.40 -12.95 13.13
N ILE A 251 -6.67 -11.98 12.56
CA ILE A 251 -6.86 -10.56 12.83
C ILE A 251 -8.26 -10.11 12.40
N PHE A 252 -8.68 -10.45 11.18
CA PHE A 252 -10.00 -10.08 10.65
C PHE A 252 -11.13 -10.72 11.44
N ASN A 253 -11.01 -11.97 11.84
CA ASN A 253 -12.00 -12.62 12.70
C ASN A 253 -12.10 -11.93 14.09
N THR A 254 -10.98 -11.47 14.63
CA THR A 254 -10.99 -10.67 15.86
C THR A 254 -11.69 -9.32 15.67
N LEU A 255 -11.49 -8.67 14.53
CA LEU A 255 -12.16 -7.42 14.18
C LEU A 255 -13.67 -7.63 13.97
N ARG A 256 -14.08 -8.70 13.28
CA ARG A 256 -15.50 -9.08 13.10
C ARG A 256 -16.21 -9.29 14.44
N LYS A 257 -15.60 -10.00 15.38
CA LYS A 257 -16.12 -10.18 16.75
C LYS A 257 -16.32 -8.85 17.48
N LYS A 258 -15.60 -7.80 17.06
CA LYS A 258 -15.72 -6.42 17.56
C LYS A 258 -16.60 -5.54 16.67
N LYS A 259 -17.52 -6.11 15.91
CA LYS A 259 -18.51 -5.45 15.06
C LYS A 259 -17.96 -4.66 13.85
N ARG A 260 -16.67 -4.81 13.48
CA ARG A 260 -16.14 -4.26 12.22
C ARG A 260 -16.64 -5.10 11.05
N ARG A 261 -16.93 -4.45 9.92
CA ARG A 261 -17.37 -5.13 8.70
C ARG A 261 -16.16 -5.46 7.83
N ILE A 262 -15.88 -6.75 7.64
CA ILE A 262 -14.75 -7.23 6.84
C ILE A 262 -15.28 -8.07 5.69
N ASN A 263 -15.09 -7.59 4.47
CA ASN A 263 -15.28 -8.33 3.24
C ASN A 263 -13.93 -8.86 2.75
N ILE A 264 -13.91 -10.03 2.17
CA ILE A 264 -12.71 -10.63 1.58
C ILE A 264 -13.02 -10.89 0.11
N LEU A 265 -12.12 -10.44 -0.75
CA LEU A 265 -12.10 -10.70 -2.18
C LEU A 265 -10.84 -11.53 -2.47
N GLU A 266 -11.03 -12.82 -2.68
CA GLU A 266 -9.96 -13.73 -3.08
C GLU A 266 -9.84 -13.71 -4.61
N ASN A 267 -8.69 -13.28 -5.11
CA ASN A 267 -8.36 -13.39 -6.53
C ASN A 267 -7.82 -14.79 -6.77
N LYS A 268 -8.67 -15.67 -7.33
CA LYS A 268 -8.32 -17.06 -7.57
C LYS A 268 -7.14 -17.19 -8.53
N ASN A 269 -6.14 -17.96 -8.12
CA ASN A 269 -4.85 -18.12 -8.81
C ASN A 269 -4.05 -16.82 -8.99
N GLY A 270 -4.55 -15.69 -8.50
CA GLY A 270 -3.82 -14.42 -8.53
C GLY A 270 -2.60 -14.44 -7.62
N ARG A 271 -1.59 -13.68 -8.00
CA ARG A 271 -0.35 -13.47 -7.24
C ARG A 271 -0.46 -12.21 -6.38
N HIS A 272 0.64 -11.51 -6.14
CA HIS A 272 0.69 -10.41 -5.17
C HIS A 272 -0.11 -9.15 -5.59
N GLU A 273 -0.10 -8.81 -6.88
CA GLU A 273 -0.67 -7.57 -7.40
C GLU A 273 -2.02 -7.76 -8.08
N SER A 274 -3.09 -7.97 -7.32
CA SER A 274 -4.43 -8.19 -7.90
C SER A 274 -4.93 -7.03 -8.79
N LEU A 275 -4.40 -5.81 -8.64
CA LEU A 275 -4.71 -4.66 -9.49
C LEU A 275 -3.98 -4.68 -10.84
N ASN A 276 -2.99 -5.54 -11.01
CA ASN A 276 -2.18 -5.71 -12.22
C ASN A 276 -2.23 -7.16 -12.73
N GLU A 277 -3.21 -7.94 -12.28
CA GLU A 277 -3.40 -9.34 -12.71
C GLU A 277 -4.08 -9.42 -14.08
N THR A 278 -4.00 -10.59 -14.71
CA THR A 278 -4.65 -10.88 -15.99
C THR A 278 -6.16 -10.61 -15.97
N ASN A 279 -6.78 -10.71 -14.81
CA ASN A 279 -8.21 -10.44 -14.57
C ASN A 279 -8.45 -9.13 -13.78
N LYS A 280 -7.55 -8.14 -13.88
CA LYS A 280 -7.61 -6.88 -13.11
C LYS A 280 -8.94 -6.14 -13.23
N HIS A 281 -9.60 -6.18 -14.38
CA HIS A 281 -10.88 -5.50 -14.57
C HIS A 281 -12.01 -6.11 -13.72
N GLU A 282 -12.02 -7.43 -13.51
CA GLU A 282 -12.95 -8.07 -12.58
C GLU A 282 -12.74 -7.58 -11.14
N ILE A 283 -11.47 -7.42 -10.76
CA ILE A 283 -11.10 -6.89 -9.44
C ILE A 283 -11.51 -5.42 -9.31
N TYR A 284 -11.33 -4.62 -10.35
CA TYR A 284 -11.78 -3.22 -10.39
C TYR A 284 -13.28 -3.10 -10.19
N ASP A 285 -14.06 -3.93 -10.87
CA ASP A 285 -15.52 -3.97 -10.76
C ASP A 285 -15.99 -4.38 -9.35
N GLU A 286 -15.36 -5.37 -8.75
CA GLU A 286 -15.67 -5.80 -7.38
C GLU A 286 -15.31 -4.71 -6.34
N ILE A 287 -14.18 -4.01 -6.54
CA ILE A 287 -13.83 -2.83 -5.72
C ILE A 287 -14.89 -1.75 -5.89
N LEU A 288 -15.31 -1.45 -7.11
CA LEU A 288 -16.32 -0.43 -7.39
C LEU A 288 -17.67 -0.80 -6.76
N LYS A 289 -18.10 -2.05 -6.86
CA LYS A 289 -19.32 -2.55 -6.19
C LYS A 289 -19.24 -2.33 -4.67
N TRP A 290 -18.09 -2.67 -4.07
CA TRP A 290 -17.90 -2.47 -2.64
C TRP A 290 -17.89 -0.99 -2.26
N LEU A 291 -17.25 -0.14 -3.07
CA LEU A 291 -17.22 1.31 -2.90
C LEU A 291 -18.64 1.92 -2.97
N ASN A 292 -19.48 1.45 -3.89
CA ASN A 292 -20.86 1.92 -4.08
C ASN A 292 -21.82 1.39 -2.99
N ALA A 293 -21.55 0.22 -2.41
CA ALA A 293 -22.34 -0.38 -1.34
C ALA A 293 -22.07 0.22 0.05
N LYS A 294 -21.19 1.22 0.13
CA LYS A 294 -20.98 1.95 1.38
C LYS A 294 -22.16 2.88 1.60
N ASP A 295 -22.97 2.57 2.61
CA ASP A 295 -23.90 3.56 3.15
C ASP A 295 -23.06 4.67 3.80
N PHE A 296 -23.04 5.81 3.17
CA PHE A 296 -22.45 7.03 3.71
C PHE A 296 -23.39 7.71 4.68
#